data_a74673993791ad43dc8fded0c5062d8a
#
_entry.id   a74673993791ad43dc8fded0c5062d8a
#
_cell.length_a   1.000
_cell.length_b   1.000
_cell.length_c   1.000
_cell.angle_alpha   90.00
_cell.angle_beta   90.00
_cell.angle_gamma   90.00
#
_symmetry.space_group_name_H-M   'P 1'
#
loop_
_entity.id
_entity.type
_entity.pdbx_description
1 polymer ?
#
loop_
_entity_poly.entity_id
_entity_poly.type
_entity_poly.pdbx_seq_one_letter_code
_entity_poly.pdbx_strand_id
1 'polypeptide(L)'
;AAVLGTQETIMNPRPAAHSNLMGGLNILEAAAQYDLPGSYIAVGNHWMNNTYSITKTMIERFIDMFNKYRGTKVNIVRAVNAYGPRQLAVAPFGPGKVRKITPSFVCRALTDMDVEVYGDGSQVSDMVYVADVAKALVNAMAKAHMGEVFDVPVEVGPEVNSTVQEVAELIIDISGSKSKIINLPMRPGEIPGAVVKADTSTLKLVDMDPKDLVGLPVGMQLTVDYFKEYLNETGARKLDS
;
A
#
# COMPACT_ATOMS: atom_id res chain seq x y z
N ALA A 1 -12.42 2.73 3.75
CA ALA A 1 -11.58 2.89 4.95
C ALA A 1 -11.32 1.54 5.58
N ALA A 2 -10.17 1.36 6.23
CA ALA A 2 -9.84 0.13 6.94
C ALA A 2 -8.93 0.44 8.13
N VAL A 3 -9.02 -0.36 9.19
CA VAL A 3 -8.01 -0.42 10.23
C VAL A 3 -6.85 -1.25 9.69
N LEU A 4 -5.67 -0.64 9.61
CA LEU A 4 -4.48 -1.20 8.97
C LEU A 4 -3.31 -1.32 9.96
N GLY A 5 -2.24 -1.95 9.51
CA GLY A 5 -1.04 -2.21 10.31
C GLY A 5 -0.92 -3.68 10.68
N THR A 6 0.23 -4.31 10.34
CA THR A 6 0.47 -5.72 10.62
C THR A 6 0.53 -5.96 12.13
N GLN A 7 1.46 -5.30 12.79
CA GLN A 7 1.67 -5.48 14.23
C GLN A 7 0.47 -5.01 15.07
N GLU A 8 -0.08 -3.84 14.73
CA GLU A 8 -1.18 -3.22 15.47
C GLU A 8 -2.44 -4.09 15.42
N THR A 9 -2.71 -4.73 14.27
CA THR A 9 -3.90 -5.56 14.12
C THR A 9 -3.71 -6.98 14.64
N ILE A 10 -2.48 -7.49 14.81
CA ILE A 10 -2.20 -8.72 15.53
C ILE A 10 -2.46 -8.52 17.02
N MET A 11 -1.97 -7.43 17.59
CA MET A 11 -2.12 -7.16 19.03
C MET A 11 -3.55 -6.82 19.41
N ASN A 12 -4.33 -6.21 18.51
CA ASN A 12 -5.72 -5.83 18.75
C ASN A 12 -6.63 -6.20 17.55
N PRO A 13 -6.95 -7.50 17.38
CA PRO A 13 -7.63 -7.98 16.17
C PRO A 13 -9.11 -7.59 16.08
N ARG A 14 -9.84 -7.51 17.20
CA ARG A 14 -11.30 -7.32 17.21
C ARG A 14 -11.78 -6.02 16.55
N PRO A 15 -11.25 -4.83 16.87
CA PRO A 15 -11.65 -3.58 16.22
C PRO A 15 -11.35 -3.60 14.72
N ALA A 16 -10.19 -4.16 14.32
CA ALA A 16 -9.83 -4.29 12.92
C ALA A 16 -10.78 -5.24 12.17
N ALA A 17 -11.04 -6.42 12.74
CA ALA A 17 -11.97 -7.38 12.15
C ALA A 17 -13.38 -6.78 12.00
N HIS A 18 -13.92 -6.19 13.06
CA HIS A 18 -15.25 -5.57 13.02
C HIS A 18 -15.32 -4.45 11.97
N SER A 19 -14.38 -3.49 12.01
CA SER A 19 -14.39 -2.34 11.10
C SER A 19 -14.20 -2.76 9.65
N ASN A 20 -13.26 -3.65 9.37
CA ASN A 20 -12.92 -4.03 8.01
C ASN A 20 -14.00 -4.92 7.38
N LEU A 21 -14.51 -5.91 8.12
CA LEU A 21 -15.53 -6.84 7.61
C LEU A 21 -16.90 -6.18 7.51
N MET A 22 -17.38 -5.58 8.59
CA MET A 22 -18.72 -4.97 8.57
C MET A 22 -18.77 -3.76 7.65
N GLY A 23 -17.72 -2.95 7.62
CA GLY A 23 -17.61 -1.83 6.68
C GLY A 23 -17.62 -2.29 5.22
N GLY A 24 -16.88 -3.36 4.90
CA GLY A 24 -16.89 -3.96 3.56
C GLY A 24 -18.26 -4.52 3.18
N LEU A 25 -18.89 -5.29 4.08
CA LEU A 25 -20.24 -5.84 3.86
C LEU A 25 -21.29 -4.75 3.67
N ASN A 26 -21.28 -3.70 4.48
CA ASN A 26 -22.23 -2.58 4.34
C ASN A 26 -22.13 -1.92 2.95
N ILE A 27 -20.91 -1.77 2.41
CA ILE A 27 -20.72 -1.23 1.07
C ILE A 27 -21.23 -2.21 -0.01
N LEU A 28 -20.99 -3.52 0.14
CA LEU A 28 -21.49 -4.52 -0.80
C LEU A 28 -23.02 -4.63 -0.77
N GLU A 29 -23.63 -4.55 0.41
CA GLU A 29 -25.08 -4.48 0.56
C GLU A 29 -25.67 -3.26 -0.16
N ALA A 30 -25.06 -2.09 0.02
CA ALA A 30 -25.46 -0.88 -0.69
C ALA A 30 -25.27 -1.02 -2.21
N ALA A 31 -24.13 -1.58 -2.65
CA ALA A 31 -23.90 -1.83 -4.07
C ALA A 31 -24.96 -2.74 -4.68
N ALA A 32 -25.37 -3.80 -3.97
CA ALA A 32 -26.43 -4.70 -4.42
C ALA A 32 -27.81 -4.03 -4.42
N GLN A 33 -28.10 -3.22 -3.39
CA GLN A 33 -29.41 -2.55 -3.26
C GLN A 33 -29.64 -1.48 -4.33
N TYR A 34 -28.59 -0.77 -4.70
CA TYR A 34 -28.68 0.39 -5.59
C TYR A 34 -28.05 0.17 -6.97
N ASP A 35 -27.69 -1.09 -7.33
CA ASP A 35 -26.98 -1.47 -8.57
C ASP A 35 -25.76 -0.57 -8.84
N LEU A 36 -24.94 -0.36 -7.82
CA LEU A 36 -23.76 0.49 -7.91
C LEU A 36 -22.54 -0.33 -8.34
N PRO A 37 -21.91 -0.02 -9.48
CA PRO A 37 -20.62 -0.60 -9.83
C PRO A 37 -19.51 -0.05 -8.95
N GLY A 38 -18.43 -0.81 -8.79
CA GLY A 38 -17.34 -0.37 -7.93
C GLY A 38 -15.99 -1.03 -8.21
N SER A 39 -14.98 -0.48 -7.56
CA SER A 39 -13.68 -1.13 -7.43
C SER A 39 -13.27 -1.20 -5.96
N TYR A 40 -12.70 -2.30 -5.56
CA TYR A 40 -12.26 -2.55 -4.19
C TYR A 40 -10.75 -2.62 -4.12
N ILE A 41 -10.14 -1.73 -3.32
CA ILE A 41 -8.69 -1.83 -3.04
C ILE A 41 -8.42 -2.93 -2.02
N ALA A 42 -7.74 -3.96 -2.46
CA ALA A 42 -7.30 -5.10 -1.66
C ALA A 42 -5.80 -5.00 -1.31
N VAL A 43 -5.21 -6.10 -0.87
CA VAL A 43 -3.81 -6.12 -0.43
C VAL A 43 -3.00 -7.13 -1.24
N GLY A 44 -1.79 -6.75 -1.64
CA GLY A 44 -0.89 -7.65 -2.36
C GLY A 44 -0.38 -8.80 -1.48
N ASN A 45 -0.20 -8.57 -0.18
CA ASN A 45 0.21 -9.59 0.80
C ASN A 45 -0.97 -10.39 1.38
N HIS A 46 -1.96 -10.73 0.56
CA HIS A 46 -3.23 -11.38 0.92
C HIS A 46 -3.06 -12.71 1.66
N TRP A 47 -1.93 -13.40 1.46
CA TRP A 47 -1.59 -14.68 2.07
C TRP A 47 -1.01 -14.56 3.50
N MET A 48 -0.70 -13.35 3.98
CA MET A 48 -0.12 -13.16 5.32
C MET A 48 -1.14 -13.38 6.43
N ASN A 49 -0.70 -14.03 7.52
CA ASN A 49 -1.51 -14.33 8.69
C ASN A 49 -1.53 -13.19 9.71
N ASN A 50 -2.10 -12.06 9.32
CA ASN A 50 -2.41 -10.96 10.21
C ASN A 50 -3.84 -10.49 9.98
N THR A 51 -4.46 -9.84 10.96
CA THR A 51 -5.88 -9.47 10.89
C THR A 51 -6.20 -8.57 9.71
N TYR A 52 -5.28 -7.67 9.34
CA TYR A 52 -5.49 -6.79 8.20
C TYR A 52 -5.58 -7.57 6.88
N SER A 53 -4.60 -8.42 6.56
CA SER A 53 -4.59 -9.23 5.35
C SER A 53 -5.78 -10.21 5.31
N ILE A 54 -6.06 -10.89 6.43
CA ILE A 54 -7.18 -11.82 6.55
C ILE A 54 -8.51 -11.10 6.25
N THR A 55 -8.78 -9.97 6.89
CA THR A 55 -10.06 -9.26 6.72
C THR A 55 -10.21 -8.67 5.33
N LYS A 56 -9.14 -8.18 4.73
CA LYS A 56 -9.16 -7.69 3.36
C LYS A 56 -9.45 -8.81 2.36
N THR A 57 -8.84 -9.98 2.52
CA THR A 57 -9.07 -11.16 1.67
C THR A 57 -10.47 -11.75 1.88
N MET A 58 -11.02 -11.70 3.09
CA MET A 58 -12.40 -12.11 3.33
C MET A 58 -13.39 -11.25 2.52
N ILE A 59 -13.17 -9.94 2.42
CA ILE A 59 -14.02 -9.07 1.58
C ILE A 59 -13.89 -9.41 0.10
N GLU A 60 -12.71 -9.79 -0.40
CA GLU A 60 -12.59 -10.28 -1.79
C GLU A 60 -13.53 -11.47 -2.04
N ARG A 61 -13.57 -12.45 -1.13
CA ARG A 61 -14.48 -13.59 -1.24
C ARG A 61 -15.96 -13.21 -1.15
N PHE A 62 -16.29 -12.19 -0.36
CA PHE A 62 -17.64 -11.65 -0.35
C PHE A 62 -17.98 -10.94 -1.67
N ILE A 63 -17.04 -10.22 -2.27
CA ILE A 63 -17.23 -9.60 -3.58
C ILE A 63 -17.56 -10.68 -4.63
N ASP A 64 -16.79 -11.75 -4.68
CA ASP A 64 -17.04 -12.87 -5.62
C ASP A 64 -18.44 -13.46 -5.41
N MET A 65 -18.84 -13.67 -4.16
CA MET A 65 -20.16 -14.18 -3.81
C MET A 65 -21.28 -13.19 -4.19
N PHE A 66 -21.11 -11.91 -3.92
CA PHE A 66 -22.08 -10.87 -4.27
C PHE A 66 -22.19 -10.69 -5.79
N ASN A 67 -21.08 -10.65 -6.51
CA ASN A 67 -21.08 -10.59 -7.97
C ASN A 67 -21.84 -11.76 -8.57
N LYS A 68 -21.56 -12.98 -8.09
CA LYS A 68 -22.15 -14.22 -8.63
C LYS A 68 -23.64 -14.40 -8.29
N TYR A 69 -24.02 -14.13 -7.06
CA TYR A 69 -25.37 -14.49 -6.56
C TYR A 69 -26.30 -13.30 -6.32
N ARG A 70 -25.76 -12.08 -6.27
CA ARG A 70 -26.55 -10.86 -6.04
C ARG A 70 -26.43 -9.85 -7.18
N GLY A 71 -25.69 -10.20 -8.25
CA GLY A 71 -25.57 -9.41 -9.47
C GLY A 71 -24.82 -8.09 -9.31
N THR A 72 -23.98 -7.94 -8.24
CA THR A 72 -23.15 -6.76 -8.10
C THR A 72 -22.05 -6.75 -9.17
N LYS A 73 -21.48 -5.57 -9.42
CA LYS A 73 -20.41 -5.36 -10.39
C LYS A 73 -19.25 -4.66 -9.69
N VAL A 74 -18.46 -5.42 -8.92
CA VAL A 74 -17.31 -4.90 -8.16
C VAL A 74 -16.06 -5.60 -8.58
N ASN A 75 -15.08 -4.87 -9.13
CA ASN A 75 -13.78 -5.40 -9.48
C ASN A 75 -12.77 -5.23 -8.34
N ILE A 76 -11.87 -6.19 -8.18
CA ILE A 76 -10.86 -6.20 -7.12
C ILE A 76 -9.52 -5.73 -7.70
N VAL A 77 -8.88 -4.78 -7.01
CA VAL A 77 -7.54 -4.29 -7.31
C VAL A 77 -6.64 -4.53 -6.09
N ARG A 78 -5.61 -5.34 -6.23
CA ARG A 78 -4.56 -5.55 -5.23
C ARG A 78 -3.38 -4.65 -5.53
N ALA A 79 -3.01 -3.79 -4.59
CA ALA A 79 -1.76 -3.06 -4.64
C ALA A 79 -0.83 -3.59 -3.55
N VAL A 80 0.45 -3.73 -3.86
CA VAL A 80 1.43 -4.14 -2.87
C VAL A 80 1.76 -2.95 -1.96
N ASN A 81 2.95 -2.39 -1.96
CA ASN A 81 3.27 -1.22 -1.15
C ASN A 81 3.05 0.06 -1.96
N ALA A 82 1.83 0.56 -1.96
CA ALA A 82 1.53 1.86 -2.54
C ALA A 82 2.25 2.97 -1.76
N TYR A 83 3.01 3.81 -2.47
CA TYR A 83 3.75 4.93 -1.89
C TYR A 83 3.54 6.20 -2.70
N GLY A 84 3.83 7.34 -2.08
CA GLY A 84 3.74 8.64 -2.76
C GLY A 84 3.42 9.80 -1.82
N PRO A 85 3.20 10.98 -2.38
CA PRO A 85 2.75 12.15 -1.66
C PRO A 85 1.50 11.90 -0.81
N ARG A 86 1.36 12.63 0.31
CA ARG A 86 0.24 12.56 1.26
C ARG A 86 0.15 11.26 2.07
N GLN A 87 1.10 10.34 1.97
CA GLN A 87 1.18 9.22 2.91
C GLN A 87 1.58 9.75 4.29
N LEU A 88 0.84 9.33 5.34
CA LEU A 88 1.07 9.87 6.67
C LEU A 88 2.38 9.35 7.28
N ALA A 89 3.23 10.25 7.73
CA ALA A 89 4.36 9.94 8.59
C ALA A 89 3.90 9.77 10.04
N VAL A 90 4.66 8.98 10.82
CA VAL A 90 4.44 8.83 12.28
C VAL A 90 5.25 9.87 13.05
N ALA A 91 4.97 10.00 14.36
CA ALA A 91 5.77 10.86 15.23
C ALA A 91 7.28 10.49 15.14
N PRO A 92 8.21 11.49 15.20
CA PRO A 92 7.96 12.91 15.44
C PRO A 92 7.53 13.71 14.19
N PHE A 93 7.49 13.10 13.02
CA PHE A 93 7.32 13.76 11.72
C PHE A 93 5.85 14.03 11.33
N GLY A 94 4.91 13.31 11.94
CA GLY A 94 3.50 13.47 11.58
C GLY A 94 2.55 12.69 12.48
N PRO A 95 1.23 12.80 12.24
CA PRO A 95 0.18 12.25 13.09
C PRO A 95 -0.15 10.77 12.81
N GLY A 96 0.57 10.12 11.90
CA GLY A 96 0.33 8.73 11.54
C GLY A 96 0.46 7.80 12.75
N LYS A 97 -0.40 6.78 12.81
CA LYS A 97 -0.37 5.76 13.87
C LYS A 97 0.37 4.49 13.46
N VAL A 98 0.49 4.26 12.17
CA VAL A 98 1.13 3.06 11.61
C VAL A 98 2.36 3.46 10.84
N ARG A 99 3.51 2.93 11.25
CA ARG A 99 4.79 3.20 10.60
C ARG A 99 4.85 2.53 9.23
N LYS A 100 4.95 3.33 8.19
CA LYS A 100 5.13 2.89 6.79
C LYS A 100 6.55 3.12 6.34
N ILE A 101 7.06 2.24 5.48
CA ILE A 101 8.44 2.29 4.98
C ILE A 101 8.76 3.66 4.40
N THR A 102 8.09 4.07 3.34
CA THR A 102 8.43 5.27 2.58
C THR A 102 8.42 6.55 3.41
N PRO A 103 7.32 6.94 4.11
CA PRO A 103 7.37 8.17 4.90
C PRO A 103 8.37 8.09 6.05
N SER A 104 8.61 6.91 6.63
CA SER A 104 9.61 6.76 7.68
C SER A 104 11.03 6.98 7.15
N PHE A 105 11.39 6.36 6.05
CA PHE A 105 12.73 6.47 5.47
C PHE A 105 12.98 7.89 4.94
N VAL A 106 12.01 8.45 4.21
CA VAL A 106 12.12 9.79 3.64
C VAL A 106 12.27 10.87 4.72
N CYS A 107 11.42 10.86 5.75
CA CYS A 107 11.51 11.86 6.81
C CYS A 107 12.82 11.75 7.59
N ARG A 108 13.29 10.53 7.87
CA ARG A 108 14.59 10.32 8.56
C ARG A 108 15.75 10.78 7.69
N ALA A 109 15.76 10.42 6.41
CA ALA A 109 16.79 10.87 5.48
C ALA A 109 16.82 12.41 5.36
N LEU A 110 15.67 13.08 5.22
CA LEU A 110 15.58 14.53 5.12
C LEU A 110 16.00 15.29 6.39
N THR A 111 16.13 14.59 7.51
CA THR A 111 16.57 15.15 8.80
C THR A 111 17.92 14.61 9.26
N ASP A 112 18.66 13.91 8.37
CA ASP A 112 19.96 13.26 8.64
C ASP A 112 19.93 12.27 9.82
N MET A 113 18.76 11.73 10.15
CA MET A 113 18.61 10.64 11.13
C MET A 113 18.85 9.30 10.46
N ASP A 114 19.47 8.34 11.16
CA ASP A 114 19.70 7.02 10.62
C ASP A 114 18.41 6.34 10.17
N VAL A 115 18.43 5.72 8.98
CA VAL A 115 17.29 5.01 8.40
C VAL A 115 17.19 3.62 9.03
N GLU A 116 16.08 3.36 9.73
CA GLU A 116 15.84 2.11 10.45
C GLU A 116 15.17 1.08 9.56
N VAL A 117 15.88 0.00 9.25
CA VAL A 117 15.41 -1.16 8.49
C VAL A 117 15.15 -2.31 9.45
N TYR A 118 13.95 -2.88 9.42
CA TYR A 118 13.63 -4.06 10.22
C TYR A 118 14.07 -5.34 9.49
N GLY A 119 14.82 -6.19 10.20
CA GLY A 119 15.52 -7.34 9.62
C GLY A 119 16.80 -6.93 8.89
N ASP A 120 17.21 -7.74 7.94
CA ASP A 120 18.41 -7.52 7.13
C ASP A 120 18.19 -6.69 5.86
N GLY A 121 16.93 -6.30 5.60
CA GLY A 121 16.56 -5.53 4.43
C GLY A 121 16.42 -6.34 3.14
N SER A 122 16.60 -7.67 3.18
CA SER A 122 16.50 -8.56 2.01
C SER A 122 15.06 -8.81 1.55
N GLN A 123 14.06 -8.40 2.34
CA GLN A 123 12.65 -8.54 1.98
C GLN A 123 12.39 -7.82 0.66
N VAL A 124 11.76 -8.53 -0.28
CA VAL A 124 11.33 -7.97 -1.57
C VAL A 124 9.87 -7.56 -1.47
N SER A 125 9.61 -6.32 -1.80
CA SER A 125 8.24 -5.80 -1.80
C SER A 125 8.07 -4.83 -2.95
N ASP A 126 7.12 -5.13 -3.82
CA ASP A 126 6.81 -4.24 -4.93
C ASP A 126 6.39 -2.87 -4.42
N MET A 127 7.14 -1.87 -4.83
CA MET A 127 6.84 -0.47 -4.52
C MET A 127 6.10 0.13 -5.71
N VAL A 128 4.82 0.47 -5.55
CA VAL A 128 4.01 1.02 -6.62
C VAL A 128 3.61 2.47 -6.32
N TYR A 129 3.78 3.34 -7.31
CA TYR A 129 3.44 4.75 -7.13
C TYR A 129 1.92 4.94 -7.01
N VAL A 130 1.50 5.78 -6.09
CA VAL A 130 0.08 5.93 -5.71
C VAL A 130 -0.83 6.35 -6.88
N ALA A 131 -0.32 7.11 -7.84
CA ALA A 131 -1.11 7.50 -9.01
C ALA A 131 -1.43 6.31 -9.93
N ASP A 132 -0.53 5.34 -10.06
CA ASP A 132 -0.78 4.13 -10.84
C ASP A 132 -1.85 3.25 -10.18
N VAL A 133 -1.81 3.13 -8.86
CA VAL A 133 -2.87 2.45 -8.10
C VAL A 133 -4.22 3.15 -8.28
N ALA A 134 -4.23 4.47 -8.21
CA ALA A 134 -5.45 5.25 -8.41
C ALA A 134 -6.01 5.08 -9.84
N LYS A 135 -5.14 5.08 -10.85
CA LYS A 135 -5.50 4.83 -12.26
C LYS A 135 -6.11 3.43 -12.42
N ALA A 136 -5.49 2.40 -11.85
CA ALA A 136 -6.01 1.03 -11.89
C ALA A 136 -7.40 0.92 -11.25
N LEU A 137 -7.61 1.57 -10.09
CA LEU A 137 -8.92 1.59 -9.42
C LEU A 137 -9.99 2.28 -10.26
N VAL A 138 -9.67 3.43 -10.88
CA VAL A 138 -10.60 4.16 -11.74
C VAL A 138 -10.95 3.34 -12.97
N ASN A 139 -9.96 2.73 -13.62
CA ASN A 139 -10.19 1.89 -14.79
C ASN A 139 -11.01 0.64 -14.43
N ALA A 140 -10.70 -0.02 -13.30
CA ALA A 140 -11.46 -1.18 -12.82
C ALA A 140 -12.92 -0.82 -12.51
N MET A 141 -13.17 0.37 -11.96
CA MET A 141 -14.53 0.88 -11.74
C MET A 141 -15.25 1.20 -13.06
N ALA A 142 -14.55 1.80 -14.03
CA ALA A 142 -15.11 2.06 -15.36
C ALA A 142 -15.51 0.77 -16.08
N LYS A 143 -14.67 -0.27 -16.01
CA LYS A 143 -14.99 -1.61 -16.54
C LYS A 143 -16.23 -2.20 -15.84
N ALA A 144 -16.30 -2.14 -14.52
CA ALA A 144 -17.47 -2.57 -13.76
C ALA A 144 -18.75 -1.83 -14.18
N HIS A 145 -18.65 -0.51 -14.44
CA HIS A 145 -19.77 0.30 -14.93
C HIS A 145 -20.26 -0.16 -16.32
N MET A 146 -19.37 -0.63 -17.17
CA MET A 146 -19.69 -1.23 -18.47
C MET A 146 -20.19 -2.68 -18.37
N GLY A 147 -20.27 -3.24 -17.16
CA GLY A 147 -20.70 -4.61 -16.92
C GLY A 147 -19.58 -5.66 -17.00
N GLU A 148 -18.33 -5.22 -17.14
CA GLU A 148 -17.15 -6.11 -17.20
C GLU A 148 -16.70 -6.41 -15.75
N VAL A 149 -16.98 -7.63 -15.27
CA VAL A 149 -16.52 -8.14 -13.97
C VAL A 149 -15.43 -9.16 -14.19
N PHE A 150 -14.32 -9.03 -13.48
CA PHE A 150 -13.15 -9.89 -13.65
C PHE A 150 -13.22 -11.11 -12.74
N ASP A 151 -12.81 -12.28 -13.25
CA ASP A 151 -12.73 -13.53 -12.50
C ASP A 151 -11.50 -13.58 -11.56
N VAL A 152 -10.55 -12.67 -11.74
CA VAL A 152 -9.32 -12.57 -10.94
C VAL A 152 -9.07 -11.12 -10.54
N PRO A 153 -8.44 -10.88 -9.38
CA PRO A 153 -8.01 -9.54 -9.00
C PRO A 153 -6.99 -8.96 -9.99
N VAL A 154 -7.07 -7.66 -10.21
CA VAL A 154 -6.00 -6.90 -10.89
C VAL A 154 -4.89 -6.64 -9.89
N GLU A 155 -3.68 -7.06 -10.17
CA GLU A 155 -2.53 -6.86 -9.30
C GLU A 155 -1.63 -5.75 -9.86
N VAL A 156 -1.45 -4.69 -9.07
CA VAL A 156 -0.69 -3.50 -9.46
C VAL A 156 0.66 -3.51 -8.77
N GLY A 157 1.69 -3.67 -9.55
CA GLY A 157 3.09 -3.65 -9.12
C GLY A 157 4.04 -3.43 -10.29
N PRO A 158 5.32 -3.08 -10.04
CA PRO A 158 6.31 -2.85 -11.07
C PRO A 158 6.83 -4.16 -11.69
N GLU A 159 7.43 -4.10 -12.88
CA GLU A 159 8.14 -5.23 -13.48
C GLU A 159 9.43 -5.57 -12.70
N VAL A 160 10.11 -4.56 -12.19
CA VAL A 160 11.37 -4.70 -11.46
C VAL A 160 11.12 -4.51 -9.98
N ASN A 161 11.40 -5.56 -9.22
CA ASN A 161 11.23 -5.54 -7.78
C ASN A 161 12.47 -4.96 -7.08
N SER A 162 12.27 -4.40 -5.90
CA SER A 162 13.35 -3.89 -5.06
C SER A 162 13.27 -4.47 -3.66
N THR A 163 14.44 -4.65 -3.05
CA THR A 163 14.55 -4.98 -1.63
C THR A 163 14.30 -3.74 -0.77
N VAL A 164 13.98 -3.94 0.49
CA VAL A 164 13.85 -2.84 1.47
C VAL A 164 15.17 -2.09 1.61
N GLN A 165 16.30 -2.80 1.52
CA GLN A 165 17.64 -2.22 1.54
C GLN A 165 17.85 -1.25 0.36
N GLU A 166 17.58 -1.70 -0.87
CA GLU A 166 17.70 -0.87 -2.09
C GLU A 166 16.79 0.37 -2.05
N VAL A 167 15.58 0.24 -1.51
CA VAL A 167 14.67 1.38 -1.31
C VAL A 167 15.26 2.39 -0.32
N ALA A 168 15.87 1.93 0.79
CA ALA A 168 16.50 2.80 1.76
C ALA A 168 17.70 3.55 1.17
N GLU A 169 18.56 2.84 0.44
CA GLU A 169 19.73 3.41 -0.26
C GLU A 169 19.32 4.47 -1.28
N LEU A 170 18.31 4.16 -2.11
CA LEU A 170 17.76 5.09 -3.09
C LEU A 170 17.23 6.37 -2.44
N ILE A 171 16.51 6.25 -1.31
CA ILE A 171 15.96 7.41 -0.60
C ILE A 171 17.07 8.27 -0.02
N ILE A 172 18.12 7.68 0.56
CA ILE A 172 19.27 8.40 1.09
C ILE A 172 19.97 9.18 -0.04
N ASP A 173 20.20 8.53 -1.17
CA ASP A 173 20.82 9.14 -2.35
C ASP A 173 20.00 10.33 -2.88
N ILE A 174 18.72 10.13 -3.17
CA ILE A 174 17.82 11.18 -3.68
C ILE A 174 17.71 12.36 -2.70
N SER A 175 17.73 12.07 -1.38
CA SER A 175 17.64 13.11 -0.34
C SER A 175 18.95 13.90 -0.19
N GLY A 176 20.07 13.41 -0.74
CA GLY A 176 21.41 13.94 -0.48
C GLY A 176 21.81 13.84 0.99
N SER A 177 21.27 12.84 1.72
CA SER A 177 21.40 12.68 3.15
C SER A 177 22.71 12.01 3.56
N LYS A 178 23.16 12.31 4.78
CA LYS A 178 24.29 11.62 5.45
C LYS A 178 23.84 10.47 6.34
N SER A 179 22.55 10.14 6.33
CA SER A 179 21.95 9.05 7.11
C SER A 179 22.64 7.72 6.82
N LYS A 180 22.78 6.92 7.87
CA LYS A 180 23.22 5.52 7.74
C LYS A 180 22.00 4.62 7.83
N ILE A 181 22.11 3.42 7.26
CA ILE A 181 21.12 2.36 7.46
C ILE A 181 21.50 1.59 8.71
N ILE A 182 20.55 1.45 9.63
CA ILE A 182 20.69 0.61 10.82
C ILE A 182 19.65 -0.49 10.80
N ASN A 183 20.09 -1.72 11.07
CA ASN A 183 19.20 -2.88 11.10
C ASN A 183 18.64 -3.08 12.52
N LEU A 184 17.32 -3.16 12.60
CA LEU A 184 16.58 -3.46 13.84
C LEU A 184 16.04 -4.89 13.80
N PRO A 185 15.74 -5.49 14.97
CA PRO A 185 15.08 -6.79 15.01
C PRO A 185 13.77 -6.79 14.19
N MET A 186 13.48 -7.90 13.52
CA MET A 186 12.22 -8.05 12.77
C MET A 186 11.01 -7.83 13.66
N ARG A 187 10.00 -7.12 13.16
CA ARG A 187 8.76 -6.86 13.89
C ARG A 187 7.89 -8.12 13.97
N PRO A 188 7.12 -8.30 15.08
CA PRO A 188 6.15 -9.39 15.16
C PRO A 188 5.17 -9.39 13.98
N GLY A 189 4.96 -10.58 13.39
CA GLY A 189 4.04 -10.78 12.27
C GLY A 189 4.62 -10.44 10.89
N GLU A 190 5.86 -9.98 10.81
CA GLU A 190 6.61 -9.88 9.57
C GLU A 190 7.46 -11.14 9.36
N ILE A 191 7.63 -11.53 8.10
CA ILE A 191 8.36 -12.73 7.70
C ILE A 191 9.72 -12.33 7.14
N PRO A 192 10.84 -12.77 7.74
CA PRO A 192 12.17 -12.52 7.18
C PRO A 192 12.29 -13.03 5.74
N GLY A 193 12.88 -12.23 4.86
CA GLY A 193 13.07 -12.61 3.46
C GLY A 193 11.74 -12.77 2.67
N ALA A 194 10.63 -12.26 3.18
CA ALA A 194 9.35 -12.33 2.47
C ALA A 194 9.47 -11.70 1.08
N VAL A 195 8.85 -12.37 0.10
CA VAL A 195 8.76 -11.88 -1.28
C VAL A 195 7.30 -11.63 -1.60
N VAL A 196 6.94 -10.36 -1.76
CA VAL A 196 5.59 -9.94 -2.13
C VAL A 196 5.67 -9.27 -3.49
N LYS A 197 5.14 -9.96 -4.51
CA LYS A 197 5.15 -9.52 -5.92
C LYS A 197 3.75 -9.53 -6.47
N ALA A 198 3.49 -8.65 -7.43
CA ALA A 198 2.25 -8.61 -8.19
C ALA A 198 2.33 -9.50 -9.44
N ASP A 199 1.23 -10.12 -9.80
CA ASP A 199 1.05 -10.67 -11.14
C ASP A 199 0.67 -9.54 -12.10
N THR A 200 1.69 -8.90 -12.66
CA THR A 200 1.53 -7.75 -13.55
C THR A 200 0.80 -8.09 -14.86
N SER A 201 0.68 -9.37 -15.21
CA SER A 201 -0.08 -9.81 -16.40
C SER A 201 -1.57 -9.45 -16.32
N THR A 202 -2.09 -9.22 -15.11
CA THR A 202 -3.49 -8.85 -14.86
C THR A 202 -3.78 -7.36 -15.15
N LEU A 203 -2.75 -6.50 -15.28
CA LEU A 203 -2.91 -5.08 -15.60
C LEU A 203 -3.64 -4.83 -16.93
N LYS A 204 -3.52 -5.76 -17.89
CA LYS A 204 -4.26 -5.70 -19.16
C LYS A 204 -5.78 -5.68 -18.99
N LEU A 205 -6.32 -6.21 -17.88
CA LEU A 205 -7.76 -6.19 -17.59
C LEU A 205 -8.28 -4.76 -17.40
N VAL A 206 -7.41 -3.84 -17.03
CA VAL A 206 -7.72 -2.43 -16.81
C VAL A 206 -7.00 -1.51 -17.81
N ASP A 207 -6.67 -2.05 -18.98
CA ASP A 207 -6.01 -1.32 -20.08
C ASP A 207 -4.72 -0.59 -19.63
N MET A 208 -3.92 -1.26 -18.80
CA MET A 208 -2.61 -0.77 -18.34
C MET A 208 -1.50 -1.74 -18.73
N ASP A 209 -0.32 -1.18 -19.04
CA ASP A 209 0.92 -1.95 -19.26
C ASP A 209 1.87 -1.69 -18.08
N PRO A 210 2.49 -2.73 -17.48
CA PRO A 210 3.45 -2.53 -16.41
C PRO A 210 4.64 -1.64 -16.79
N LYS A 211 4.98 -1.53 -18.07
CA LYS A 211 6.04 -0.64 -18.57
C LYS A 211 5.71 0.85 -18.47
N ASP A 212 4.42 1.17 -18.42
CA ASP A 212 3.93 2.55 -18.34
C ASP A 212 3.78 3.03 -16.88
N LEU A 213 4.03 2.16 -15.90
CA LEU A 213 3.98 2.54 -14.49
C LEU A 213 5.16 3.46 -14.15
N VAL A 214 4.91 4.35 -13.20
CA VAL A 214 5.95 5.27 -12.72
C VAL A 214 7.09 4.48 -12.07
N GLY A 215 8.27 4.54 -12.68
CA GLY A 215 9.45 3.86 -12.16
C GLY A 215 9.84 4.33 -10.75
N LEU A 216 10.41 3.42 -9.95
CA LEU A 216 10.74 3.68 -8.55
C LEU A 216 11.58 4.94 -8.32
N PRO A 217 12.65 5.25 -9.10
CA PRO A 217 13.42 6.47 -8.87
C PRO A 217 12.61 7.75 -9.07
N VAL A 218 11.75 7.78 -10.09
CA VAL A 218 10.91 8.94 -10.41
C VAL A 218 9.85 9.16 -9.33
N GLY A 219 9.12 8.11 -8.99
CA GLY A 219 8.08 8.18 -7.95
C GLY A 219 8.66 8.51 -6.57
N MET A 220 9.89 8.03 -6.29
CA MET A 220 10.56 8.32 -5.03
C MET A 220 11.04 9.77 -4.97
N GLN A 221 11.56 10.32 -6.08
CA GLN A 221 11.90 11.74 -6.17
C GLN A 221 10.68 12.62 -5.86
N LEU A 222 9.54 12.37 -6.51
CA LEU A 222 8.29 13.10 -6.26
C LEU A 222 7.84 13.00 -4.80
N THR A 223 8.07 11.85 -4.18
CA THR A 223 7.72 11.62 -2.78
C THR A 223 8.66 12.37 -1.83
N VAL A 224 9.96 12.35 -2.10
CA VAL A 224 10.97 13.10 -1.32
C VAL A 224 10.70 14.61 -1.42
N ASP A 225 10.41 15.13 -2.60
CA ASP A 225 10.10 16.54 -2.80
C ASP A 225 8.86 16.97 -2.00
N TYR A 226 7.80 16.17 -2.03
CA TYR A 226 6.61 16.41 -1.20
C TYR A 226 6.93 16.45 0.30
N PHE A 227 7.69 15.48 0.82
CA PHE A 227 8.02 15.46 2.25
C PHE A 227 8.98 16.58 2.65
N LYS A 228 9.83 17.03 1.73
CA LYS A 228 10.69 18.19 1.95
C LYS A 228 9.87 19.48 2.18
N GLU A 229 8.83 19.69 1.39
CA GLU A 229 7.89 20.79 1.59
C GLU A 229 7.09 20.61 2.90
N TYR A 230 6.53 19.43 3.10
CA TYR A 230 5.76 19.09 4.30
C TYR A 230 6.52 19.33 5.60
N LEU A 231 7.79 18.87 5.68
CA LEU A 231 8.62 19.07 6.88
C LEU A 231 8.97 20.55 7.11
N ASN A 232 9.12 21.34 6.04
CA ASN A 232 9.34 22.79 6.15
C ASN A 232 8.09 23.49 6.69
N GLU A 233 6.90 23.16 6.18
CA GLU A 233 5.63 23.76 6.60
C GLU A 233 5.26 23.41 8.04
N THR A 234 5.46 22.16 8.44
CA THR A 234 5.11 21.68 9.78
C THR A 234 6.13 22.00 10.86
N GLY A 235 7.30 22.53 10.47
CA GLY A 235 8.40 22.82 11.39
C GLY A 235 9.07 21.57 11.98
N ALA A 236 8.72 20.38 11.49
CA ALA A 236 9.26 19.09 11.97
C ALA A 236 10.76 18.91 11.64
N ARG A 237 11.37 19.80 10.87
CA ARG A 237 12.83 19.90 10.68
C ARG A 237 13.59 20.47 11.85
N LYS A 238 12.90 21.07 12.83
CA LYS A 238 13.51 21.73 14.00
C LYS A 238 13.61 20.80 15.22
N LEU A 239 13.44 19.52 15.03
CA LEU A 239 13.72 18.56 16.08
C LEU A 239 15.23 18.33 16.11
N ASP A 240 15.88 19.15 16.94
CA ASP A 240 17.22 19.03 17.50
C ASP A 240 18.36 19.80 16.84
N SER A 241 18.63 20.86 17.49
CA SER A 241 20.00 21.28 17.79
C SER A 241 20.28 21.04 19.27
#